data_9cdb212a88d27c1136ea95ff06fb6a08
#
_entry.id   9cdb212a88d27c1136ea95ff06fb6a08
#
_cell.length_a   1.000
_cell.length_b   1.000
_cell.length_c   1.000
_cell.angle_alpha   90.00
_cell.angle_beta   90.00
_cell.angle_gamma   90.00
#
_symmetry.space_group_name_H-M   'P 1'
#
loop_
_entity.id
_entity.type
_entity.pdbx_description
1 polymer ?
#
loop_
_entity_poly.entity_id
_entity_poly.type
_entity_poly.pdbx_seq_one_letter_code
_entity_poly.pdbx_strand_id
1 'polypeptide(L)'
;MSRYSPEEKVKIARHPERPGTADFIDALFTDFFEQRGDRLCAEDGSILGGIARFHGRPVTVIGHRKGKNLEENLTCNFGMPSPEGYRKAQRLMRQAEKFGRPIITFVDTPGAYPGKEAEERGQGEAIAQCLALMSALEVPVISVITGEGGSGGALALAVANRVLMLEHAVYSVLSPEGFASILWKDSSRAGEACGVMKLTAQDLRRGGMVQGVLREPEGGAHTNWEAVFRTVDAALTHELAALDKLRGPALARQRYDMFRAMGQNLAPAEREEP
;
A
#
# COMPACT_ATOMS: atom_id res chain seq x y z
N MET A 1 4.68 15.22 -19.68
CA MET A 1 5.51 14.01 -19.53
C MET A 1 6.13 14.07 -18.13
N SER A 2 6.31 12.93 -17.44
CA SER A 2 7.02 12.92 -16.15
C SER A 2 8.48 13.32 -16.36
N ARG A 3 9.02 14.16 -15.46
CA ARG A 3 10.44 14.56 -15.49
C ARG A 3 11.39 13.39 -15.22
N TYR A 4 10.93 12.37 -14.49
CA TYR A 4 11.71 11.22 -14.06
C TYR A 4 11.33 9.96 -14.85
N SER A 5 12.34 9.18 -15.24
CA SER A 5 12.18 7.86 -15.83
C SER A 5 11.57 6.85 -14.82
N PRO A 6 11.01 5.73 -15.26
CA PRO A 6 10.53 4.68 -14.35
C PRO A 6 11.61 4.16 -13.39
N GLU A 7 12.86 4.02 -13.85
CA GLU A 7 13.98 3.61 -13.00
C GLU A 7 14.31 4.65 -11.92
N GLU A 8 14.35 5.94 -12.28
CA GLU A 8 14.55 7.02 -11.31
C GLU A 8 13.43 7.05 -10.26
N LYS A 9 12.19 6.79 -10.66
CA LYS A 9 11.07 6.69 -9.71
C LYS A 9 11.22 5.53 -8.75
N VAL A 10 11.71 4.37 -9.19
CA VAL A 10 12.02 3.25 -8.28
C VAL A 10 13.08 3.67 -7.25
N LYS A 11 14.13 4.38 -7.68
CA LYS A 11 15.16 4.89 -6.77
C LYS A 11 14.56 5.91 -5.76
N ILE A 12 13.70 6.83 -6.23
CA ILE A 12 13.00 7.79 -5.37
C ILE A 12 12.04 7.06 -4.41
N ALA A 13 11.27 6.07 -4.87
CA ALA A 13 10.37 5.29 -4.03
C ALA A 13 11.09 4.57 -2.89
N ARG A 14 12.32 4.14 -3.11
CA ARG A 14 13.18 3.42 -2.16
C ARG A 14 14.03 4.34 -1.29
N HIS A 15 13.90 5.67 -1.44
CA HIS A 15 14.74 6.61 -0.70
C HIS A 15 14.52 6.46 0.82
N PRO A 16 15.57 6.26 1.64
CA PRO A 16 15.41 5.94 3.07
C PRO A 16 14.80 7.08 3.90
N GLU A 17 14.92 8.33 3.44
CA GLU A 17 14.35 9.50 4.10
C GLU A 17 12.92 9.83 3.65
N ARG A 18 12.25 8.96 2.89
CA ARG A 18 10.82 9.15 2.62
C ARG A 18 10.03 9.03 3.92
N PRO A 19 8.95 9.83 4.08
CA PRO A 19 8.08 9.68 5.23
C PRO A 19 7.44 8.29 5.22
N GLY A 20 7.56 7.56 6.32
CA GLY A 20 6.95 6.25 6.54
C GLY A 20 5.61 6.35 7.26
N THR A 21 5.00 5.21 7.52
CA THR A 21 3.67 5.13 8.18
C THR A 21 3.63 5.88 9.52
N ALA A 22 4.69 5.78 10.35
CA ALA A 22 4.75 6.48 11.63
C ALA A 22 4.72 8.00 11.43
N ASP A 23 5.48 8.51 10.46
CA ASP A 23 5.55 9.95 10.17
C ASP A 23 4.18 10.49 9.66
N PHE A 24 3.47 9.71 8.85
CA PHE A 24 2.10 10.06 8.44
C PHE A 24 1.12 10.03 9.61
N ILE A 25 1.26 9.07 10.54
CA ILE A 25 0.42 9.00 11.73
C ILE A 25 0.64 10.23 12.60
N ASP A 26 1.88 10.58 12.88
CA ASP A 26 2.23 11.71 13.75
C ASP A 26 1.80 13.06 13.15
N ALA A 27 1.85 13.18 11.81
CA ALA A 27 1.52 14.42 11.13
C ALA A 27 0.01 14.63 10.89
N LEU A 28 -0.74 13.56 10.64
CA LEU A 28 -2.13 13.65 10.13
C LEU A 28 -3.20 13.26 11.15
N PHE A 29 -2.82 12.58 12.23
CA PHE A 29 -3.79 12.02 13.18
C PHE A 29 -3.49 12.48 14.60
N THR A 30 -4.53 12.53 15.43
CA THR A 30 -4.43 12.75 16.85
C THR A 30 -4.86 11.50 17.63
N ASP A 31 -4.50 11.42 18.90
CA ASP A 31 -4.93 10.36 19.81
C ASP A 31 -4.62 8.94 19.29
N PHE A 32 -3.48 8.76 18.59
CA PHE A 32 -3.12 7.44 18.08
C PHE A 32 -2.85 6.47 19.24
N PHE A 33 -3.61 5.39 19.25
CA PHE A 33 -3.45 4.27 20.18
C PHE A 33 -3.06 3.02 19.42
N GLU A 34 -1.77 2.67 19.47
CA GLU A 34 -1.21 1.48 18.83
C GLU A 34 -1.82 0.20 19.42
N GLN A 35 -2.20 -0.72 18.55
CA GLN A 35 -2.72 -2.03 18.94
C GLN A 35 -1.83 -3.16 18.43
N ARG A 36 -1.02 -3.70 19.28
CA ARG A 36 -0.03 -4.75 18.99
C ARG A 36 -0.61 -6.15 19.03
N GLY A 37 0.10 -7.08 18.39
CA GLY A 37 -0.14 -8.53 18.41
C GLY A 37 -1.29 -8.99 17.52
N ASP A 38 -1.13 -10.18 17.00
CA ASP A 38 -2.13 -10.85 16.15
C ASP A 38 -3.22 -11.57 16.97
N ARG A 39 -3.03 -11.73 18.28
CA ARG A 39 -3.87 -12.49 19.24
C ARG A 39 -3.85 -14.01 19.00
N LEU A 40 -2.89 -14.50 18.25
CA LEU A 40 -2.74 -15.93 17.97
C LEU A 40 -1.32 -16.42 18.30
N CYS A 41 -0.30 -15.72 17.82
CA CYS A 41 1.09 -16.16 17.91
C CYS A 41 2.01 -15.07 18.47
N ALA A 42 2.14 -13.93 17.80
CA ALA A 42 3.15 -12.92 18.14
C ALA A 42 2.79 -11.50 17.68
N GLU A 43 3.73 -10.59 17.94
CA GLU A 43 3.79 -9.25 17.36
C GLU A 43 4.67 -9.28 16.12
N ASP A 44 4.31 -8.46 15.13
CA ASP A 44 5.16 -8.15 13.98
C ASP A 44 5.33 -6.63 13.84
N GLY A 45 6.56 -6.17 14.03
CA GLY A 45 6.92 -4.75 13.97
C GLY A 45 6.83 -4.13 12.58
N SER A 46 6.74 -4.94 11.52
CA SER A 46 6.61 -4.47 10.13
C SER A 46 5.22 -3.92 9.78
N ILE A 47 4.21 -4.18 10.61
CA ILE A 47 2.90 -3.54 10.54
C ILE A 47 2.69 -2.67 11.77
N LEU A 48 2.47 -1.39 11.55
CA LEU A 48 2.02 -0.44 12.55
C LEU A 48 0.51 -0.22 12.38
N GLY A 49 -0.25 -0.29 13.46
CA GLY A 49 -1.68 -0.08 13.35
C GLY A 49 -2.37 0.19 14.67
N GLY A 50 -3.49 0.90 14.60
CA GLY A 50 -4.23 1.30 15.78
C GLY A 50 -5.46 2.14 15.46
N ILE A 51 -5.99 2.74 16.52
CA ILE A 51 -7.12 3.67 16.46
C ILE A 51 -6.56 5.08 16.59
N ALA A 52 -7.10 6.02 15.82
CA ALA A 52 -6.73 7.42 15.86
C ALA A 52 -7.92 8.33 15.57
N ARG A 53 -7.71 9.64 15.58
CA ARG A 53 -8.66 10.62 15.07
C ARG A 53 -8.08 11.34 13.85
N PHE A 54 -8.84 11.38 12.79
CA PHE A 54 -8.57 12.20 11.63
C PHE A 54 -9.58 13.37 11.60
N HIS A 55 -9.13 14.60 11.79
CA HIS A 55 -9.99 15.78 11.98
C HIS A 55 -11.12 15.54 13.00
N GLY A 56 -10.78 14.95 14.15
CA GLY A 56 -11.73 14.63 15.23
C GLY A 56 -12.58 13.37 15.00
N ARG A 57 -12.61 12.81 13.80
CA ARG A 57 -13.33 11.58 13.46
C ARG A 57 -12.53 10.34 13.85
N PRO A 58 -13.10 9.38 14.60
CA PRO A 58 -12.44 8.11 14.88
C PRO A 58 -12.20 7.31 13.59
N VAL A 59 -10.98 6.85 13.40
CA VAL A 59 -10.54 6.03 12.26
C VAL A 59 -9.66 4.88 12.75
N THR A 60 -9.47 3.86 11.91
CA THR A 60 -8.44 2.85 12.10
C THR A 60 -7.36 3.08 11.06
N VAL A 61 -6.09 3.18 11.52
CA VAL A 61 -4.93 3.37 10.66
C VAL A 61 -4.07 2.12 10.72
N ILE A 62 -3.63 1.64 9.57
CA ILE A 62 -2.77 0.45 9.43
C ILE A 62 -1.74 0.74 8.33
N GLY A 63 -0.48 0.41 8.55
CA GLY A 63 0.50 0.60 7.48
C GLY A 63 1.76 -0.24 7.66
N HIS A 64 2.47 -0.40 6.57
CA HIS A 64 3.79 -1.02 6.60
C HIS A 64 4.79 -0.09 7.30
N ARG A 65 5.68 -0.68 8.06
CA ARG A 65 6.74 0.04 8.77
C ARG A 65 8.10 -0.44 8.27
N LYS A 66 8.87 0.48 7.72
CA LYS A 66 10.31 0.36 7.50
C LYS A 66 11.03 1.08 8.62
N GLY A 67 12.18 0.57 9.04
CA GLY A 67 13.05 1.27 9.98
C GLY A 67 13.81 2.40 9.32
N LYS A 68 14.27 3.38 10.12
CA LYS A 68 15.10 4.49 9.66
C LYS A 68 16.62 4.20 9.81
N ASN A 69 16.96 3.11 10.46
CA ASN A 69 18.32 2.61 10.65
C ASN A 69 18.33 1.09 10.59
N LEU A 70 19.51 0.48 10.65
CA LEU A 70 19.66 -0.96 10.53
C LEU A 70 18.95 -1.73 11.66
N GLU A 71 19.07 -1.27 12.89
CA GLU A 71 18.45 -1.92 14.06
C GLU A 71 16.92 -1.94 13.94
N GLU A 72 16.33 -0.79 13.61
CA GLU A 72 14.89 -0.71 13.37
C GLU A 72 14.45 -1.56 12.16
N ASN A 73 15.23 -1.58 11.08
CA ASN A 73 14.93 -2.40 9.91
C ASN A 73 14.95 -3.90 10.24
N LEU A 74 15.86 -4.35 11.09
CA LEU A 74 15.87 -5.73 11.56
C LEU A 74 14.61 -6.07 12.35
N THR A 75 14.15 -5.16 13.24
CA THR A 75 12.91 -5.37 14.02
C THR A 75 11.64 -5.32 13.19
N CYS A 76 11.68 -4.66 12.02
CA CYS A 76 10.56 -4.51 11.10
C CYS A 76 10.68 -5.40 9.85
N ASN A 77 11.60 -6.39 9.85
CA ASN A 77 11.86 -7.24 8.68
C ASN A 77 12.04 -6.43 7.38
N PHE A 78 12.68 -5.26 7.43
CA PHE A 78 12.84 -4.34 6.30
C PHE A 78 11.49 -3.93 5.64
N GLY A 79 10.43 -3.86 6.42
CA GLY A 79 9.08 -3.57 5.94
C GLY A 79 8.39 -4.75 5.26
N MET A 80 8.88 -5.97 5.47
CA MET A 80 8.30 -7.21 4.94
C MET A 80 7.49 -7.92 6.03
N PRO A 81 6.14 -7.87 6.03
CA PRO A 81 5.37 -8.50 7.07
C PRO A 81 5.43 -10.03 7.04
N SER A 82 5.51 -10.59 8.24
CA SER A 82 5.24 -12.01 8.54
C SER A 82 3.73 -12.27 8.66
N PRO A 83 3.29 -13.54 8.76
CA PRO A 83 1.86 -13.86 8.91
C PRO A 83 1.19 -13.13 10.07
N GLU A 84 1.92 -12.90 11.16
CA GLU A 84 1.47 -12.18 12.36
C GLU A 84 1.08 -10.73 12.05
N GLY A 85 1.83 -10.05 11.17
CA GLY A 85 1.53 -8.69 10.72
C GLY A 85 0.21 -8.63 9.95
N TYR A 86 0.00 -9.54 9.03
CA TYR A 86 -1.26 -9.62 8.28
C TYR A 86 -2.44 -10.01 9.17
N ARG A 87 -2.28 -10.94 10.10
CA ARG A 87 -3.34 -11.29 11.06
C ARG A 87 -3.65 -10.13 12.02
N LYS A 88 -2.65 -9.37 12.45
CA LYS A 88 -2.85 -8.12 13.20
C LYS A 88 -3.68 -7.11 12.37
N ALA A 89 -3.34 -6.92 11.11
CA ALA A 89 -4.11 -6.05 10.22
C ALA A 89 -5.57 -6.51 10.08
N GLN A 90 -5.82 -7.80 9.86
CA GLN A 90 -7.18 -8.37 9.80
C GLN A 90 -7.96 -8.10 11.10
N ARG A 91 -7.33 -8.28 12.25
CA ARG A 91 -7.95 -8.01 13.54
C ARG A 91 -8.40 -6.57 13.68
N LEU A 92 -7.54 -5.63 13.28
CA LEU A 92 -7.85 -4.20 13.29
C LEU A 92 -8.96 -3.83 12.30
N MET A 93 -8.97 -4.45 11.11
CA MET A 93 -10.01 -4.26 10.11
C MET A 93 -11.38 -4.76 10.61
N ARG A 94 -11.46 -5.97 11.19
CA ARG A 94 -12.70 -6.48 11.78
C ARG A 94 -13.20 -5.60 12.93
N GLN A 95 -12.28 -5.07 13.74
CA GLN A 95 -12.64 -4.14 14.81
C GLN A 95 -13.14 -2.81 14.23
N ALA A 96 -12.51 -2.30 13.16
CA ALA A 96 -12.97 -1.09 12.49
C ALA A 96 -14.40 -1.25 11.96
N GLU A 97 -14.68 -2.35 11.29
CA GLU A 97 -16.01 -2.68 10.78
C GLU A 97 -17.06 -2.77 11.89
N LYS A 98 -16.76 -3.53 12.97
CA LYS A 98 -17.65 -3.66 14.13
C LYS A 98 -18.06 -2.32 14.73
N PHE A 99 -17.17 -1.34 14.74
CA PHE A 99 -17.43 -0.01 15.33
C PHE A 99 -17.71 1.08 14.28
N GLY A 100 -17.87 0.72 13.01
CA GLY A 100 -18.20 1.65 11.93
C GLY A 100 -17.11 2.69 11.64
N ARG A 101 -15.83 2.38 11.94
CA ARG A 101 -14.72 3.30 11.67
C ARG A 101 -14.19 3.13 10.26
N PRO A 102 -13.97 4.23 9.51
CA PRO A 102 -13.17 4.17 8.29
C PRO A 102 -11.79 3.59 8.54
N ILE A 103 -11.25 2.92 7.53
CA ILE A 103 -9.90 2.37 7.53
C ILE A 103 -9.04 3.15 6.56
N ILE A 104 -7.87 3.59 7.01
CA ILE A 104 -6.84 4.23 6.19
C ILE A 104 -5.61 3.35 6.25
N THR A 105 -5.10 2.94 5.07
CA THR A 105 -3.89 2.13 5.00
C THR A 105 -2.77 2.87 4.29
N PHE A 106 -1.54 2.74 4.81
CA PHE A 106 -0.31 3.23 4.18
C PHE A 106 0.54 2.04 3.71
N VAL A 107 0.86 2.01 2.43
CA VAL A 107 1.56 0.89 1.80
C VAL A 107 2.97 1.31 1.41
N ASP A 108 3.96 0.70 2.04
CA ASP A 108 5.38 0.81 1.69
C ASP A 108 6.12 -0.47 2.08
N THR A 109 6.16 -1.43 1.19
CA THR A 109 6.79 -2.74 1.39
C THR A 109 7.40 -3.27 0.10
N PRO A 110 8.58 -3.89 0.13
CA PRO A 110 9.11 -4.62 -1.03
C PRO A 110 8.35 -5.94 -1.29
N GLY A 111 7.55 -6.41 -0.31
CA GLY A 111 6.76 -7.64 -0.38
C GLY A 111 6.54 -8.27 0.99
N ALA A 112 5.94 -9.44 1.01
CA ALA A 112 5.81 -10.24 2.22
C ALA A 112 7.18 -10.87 2.60
N TYR A 113 7.39 -11.15 3.89
CA TYR A 113 8.63 -11.79 4.35
C TYR A 113 8.77 -13.21 3.76
N PRO A 114 9.87 -13.49 3.03
CA PRO A 114 10.02 -14.73 2.27
C PRO A 114 10.70 -15.87 3.08
N GLY A 115 10.80 -15.72 4.41
CA GLY A 115 11.47 -16.72 5.26
C GLY A 115 10.67 -18.00 5.36
N LYS A 116 11.38 -19.14 5.50
CA LYS A 116 10.79 -20.47 5.70
C LYS A 116 9.81 -20.49 6.88
N GLU A 117 10.15 -19.81 7.95
CA GLU A 117 9.31 -19.71 9.16
C GLU A 117 7.98 -19.01 8.89
N ALA A 118 7.96 -18.06 7.95
CA ALA A 118 6.72 -17.39 7.57
C ALA A 118 5.81 -18.33 6.76
N GLU A 119 6.38 -19.12 5.84
CA GLU A 119 5.63 -20.13 5.10
C GLU A 119 5.06 -21.21 6.04
N GLU A 120 5.84 -21.70 7.00
CA GLU A 120 5.40 -22.68 8.00
C GLU A 120 4.26 -22.14 8.89
N ARG A 121 4.19 -20.82 9.11
CA ARG A 121 3.13 -20.15 9.89
C ARG A 121 1.99 -19.61 9.03
N GLY A 122 1.95 -19.95 7.73
CA GLY A 122 0.83 -19.67 6.83
C GLY A 122 0.87 -18.27 6.20
N GLN A 123 2.01 -17.88 5.61
CA GLN A 123 2.17 -16.58 4.95
C GLN A 123 1.13 -16.34 3.85
N GLY A 124 1.00 -17.30 2.93
CA GLY A 124 0.03 -17.22 1.83
C GLY A 124 -1.41 -17.15 2.33
N GLU A 125 -1.77 -17.93 3.33
CA GLU A 125 -3.10 -17.92 3.95
C GLU A 125 -3.39 -16.56 4.61
N ALA A 126 -2.44 -16.00 5.36
CA ALA A 126 -2.62 -14.72 6.02
C ALA A 126 -2.85 -13.58 5.02
N ILE A 127 -2.13 -13.57 3.89
CA ILE A 127 -2.35 -12.63 2.79
C ILE A 127 -3.73 -12.84 2.15
N ALA A 128 -4.08 -14.08 1.79
CA ALA A 128 -5.37 -14.40 1.17
C ALA A 128 -6.55 -13.97 2.05
N GLN A 129 -6.48 -14.19 3.35
CA GLN A 129 -7.49 -13.74 4.31
C GLN A 129 -7.59 -12.21 4.41
N CYS A 130 -6.49 -11.47 4.25
CA CYS A 130 -6.55 -10.00 4.13
C CYS A 130 -7.34 -9.59 2.89
N LEU A 131 -7.05 -10.19 1.72
CA LEU A 131 -7.75 -9.88 0.46
C LEU A 131 -9.25 -10.17 0.59
N ALA A 132 -9.61 -11.34 1.09
CA ALA A 132 -11.00 -11.73 1.30
C ALA A 132 -11.72 -10.77 2.26
N LEU A 133 -11.12 -10.47 3.41
CA LEU A 133 -11.69 -9.55 4.38
C LEU A 133 -11.87 -8.15 3.80
N MET A 134 -10.81 -7.57 3.23
CA MET A 134 -10.88 -6.22 2.67
C MET A 134 -11.91 -6.10 1.54
N SER A 135 -12.08 -7.15 0.74
CA SER A 135 -13.10 -7.13 -0.33
C SER A 135 -14.53 -7.04 0.22
N ALA A 136 -14.78 -7.58 1.40
CA ALA A 136 -16.10 -7.68 2.01
C ALA A 136 -16.44 -6.55 2.99
N LEU A 137 -15.45 -5.75 3.46
CA LEU A 137 -15.66 -4.71 4.46
C LEU A 137 -16.77 -3.72 4.07
N GLU A 138 -17.67 -3.44 5.00
CA GLU A 138 -18.80 -2.51 4.84
C GLU A 138 -18.53 -1.11 5.42
N VAL A 139 -17.27 -0.78 5.68
CA VAL A 139 -16.80 0.55 6.06
C VAL A 139 -15.93 1.16 4.96
N PRO A 140 -15.81 2.51 4.90
CA PRO A 140 -14.89 3.16 3.97
C PRO A 140 -13.46 2.68 4.15
N VAL A 141 -12.78 2.32 3.06
CA VAL A 141 -11.37 1.95 3.05
C VAL A 141 -10.62 2.80 2.02
N ILE A 142 -9.58 3.50 2.46
CA ILE A 142 -8.68 4.26 1.59
C ILE A 142 -7.27 3.73 1.79
N SER A 143 -6.62 3.37 0.70
CA SER A 143 -5.22 2.94 0.69
C SER A 143 -4.34 3.99 0.00
N VAL A 144 -3.22 4.35 0.62
CA VAL A 144 -2.22 5.26 0.06
C VAL A 144 -0.91 4.52 -0.11
N ILE A 145 -0.47 4.34 -1.35
CA ILE A 145 0.85 3.76 -1.65
C ILE A 145 1.88 4.87 -1.57
N THR A 146 2.75 4.81 -0.57
CA THR A 146 3.65 5.91 -0.21
C THR A 146 5.10 5.70 -0.66
N GLY A 147 5.48 4.46 -0.98
CA GLY A 147 6.81 4.10 -1.45
C GLY A 147 6.75 2.92 -2.40
N GLU A 148 7.22 1.76 -1.99
CA GLU A 148 7.09 0.52 -2.75
C GLU A 148 5.78 -0.20 -2.43
N GLY A 149 5.06 -0.63 -3.45
CA GLY A 149 3.94 -1.54 -3.35
C GLY A 149 4.31 -2.90 -3.94
N GLY A 150 4.95 -3.77 -3.14
CA GLY A 150 5.46 -5.06 -3.61
C GLY A 150 4.45 -6.19 -3.47
N SER A 151 4.00 -6.75 -4.60
CA SER A 151 3.32 -8.05 -4.71
C SER A 151 2.08 -8.21 -3.80
N GLY A 152 1.81 -9.45 -3.38
CA GLY A 152 0.74 -9.81 -2.44
C GLY A 152 0.87 -9.12 -1.08
N GLY A 153 2.10 -8.82 -0.66
CA GLY A 153 2.34 -8.10 0.59
C GLY A 153 1.72 -6.71 0.61
N ALA A 154 1.87 -5.96 -0.46
CA ALA A 154 1.22 -4.66 -0.64
C ALA A 154 -0.28 -4.81 -0.86
N LEU A 155 -0.70 -5.77 -1.70
CA LEU A 155 -2.10 -5.98 -2.04
C LEU A 155 -2.94 -6.32 -0.81
N ALA A 156 -2.38 -7.01 0.19
CA ALA A 156 -3.03 -7.35 1.45
C ALA A 156 -3.52 -6.13 2.26
N LEU A 157 -3.01 -4.92 1.95
CA LEU A 157 -3.49 -3.66 2.53
C LEU A 157 -4.03 -2.67 1.48
N ALA A 158 -4.16 -3.09 0.21
CA ALA A 158 -4.53 -2.19 -0.89
C ALA A 158 -5.87 -2.51 -1.56
N VAL A 159 -6.63 -3.50 -1.09
CA VAL A 159 -8.00 -3.78 -1.59
C VAL A 159 -8.98 -2.78 -0.93
N ALA A 160 -9.04 -1.57 -1.47
CA ALA A 160 -9.73 -0.43 -0.89
C ALA A 160 -10.79 0.17 -1.82
N ASN A 161 -11.68 1.02 -1.29
CA ASN A 161 -12.63 1.81 -2.10
C ASN A 161 -11.92 2.88 -2.93
N ARG A 162 -10.78 3.37 -2.42
CA ARG A 162 -9.86 4.28 -3.11
C ARG A 162 -8.44 3.82 -2.89
N VAL A 163 -7.73 3.60 -3.97
CA VAL A 163 -6.29 3.37 -3.98
C VAL A 163 -5.63 4.61 -4.54
N LEU A 164 -4.95 5.35 -3.68
CA LEU A 164 -4.19 6.55 -4.01
C LEU A 164 -2.71 6.21 -4.03
N MET A 165 -1.92 6.96 -4.75
CA MET A 165 -0.51 6.68 -4.89
C MET A 165 0.29 7.96 -4.95
N LEU A 166 1.36 8.09 -4.16
CA LEU A 166 2.29 9.20 -4.29
C LEU A 166 2.94 9.17 -5.68
N GLU A 167 3.27 10.35 -6.22
CA GLU A 167 3.69 10.54 -7.62
C GLU A 167 4.90 9.70 -8.03
N HIS A 168 5.84 9.49 -7.10
CA HIS A 168 7.05 8.71 -7.34
C HIS A 168 7.05 7.36 -6.61
N ALA A 169 5.94 6.96 -6.01
CA ALA A 169 5.75 5.61 -5.55
C ALA A 169 5.65 4.62 -6.72
N VAL A 170 5.91 3.36 -6.46
CA VAL A 170 5.80 2.27 -7.44
C VAL A 170 4.93 1.14 -6.89
N TYR A 171 4.18 0.46 -7.78
CA TYR A 171 3.32 -0.65 -7.38
C TYR A 171 3.36 -1.74 -8.45
N SER A 172 3.74 -2.95 -8.08
CA SER A 172 3.95 -4.04 -9.04
C SER A 172 3.85 -5.42 -8.39
N VAL A 173 3.65 -6.44 -9.23
CA VAL A 173 3.56 -7.84 -8.79
C VAL A 173 4.91 -8.40 -8.30
N LEU A 174 6.03 -7.86 -8.75
CA LEU A 174 7.38 -8.23 -8.33
C LEU A 174 8.34 -7.05 -8.54
N SER A 175 9.54 -7.15 -7.99
CA SER A 175 10.56 -6.11 -8.18
C SER A 175 11.10 -6.10 -9.63
N PRO A 176 11.62 -4.97 -10.13
CA PRO A 176 12.27 -4.92 -11.44
C PRO A 176 13.41 -5.91 -11.59
N GLU A 177 14.20 -6.11 -10.53
CA GLU A 177 15.27 -7.09 -10.47
C GLU A 177 14.73 -8.52 -10.62
N GLY A 178 13.64 -8.83 -9.92
CA GLY A 178 12.94 -10.12 -10.03
C GLY A 178 12.37 -10.36 -11.43
N PHE A 179 11.73 -9.33 -12.01
CA PHE A 179 11.20 -9.38 -13.38
C PHE A 179 12.31 -9.69 -14.39
N ALA A 180 13.41 -8.96 -14.34
CA ALA A 180 14.55 -9.13 -15.25
C ALA A 180 15.19 -10.52 -15.08
N SER A 181 15.33 -11.00 -13.84
CA SER A 181 15.85 -12.34 -13.55
C SER A 181 14.97 -13.46 -14.11
N ILE A 182 13.66 -13.34 -13.98
CA ILE A 182 12.69 -14.38 -14.44
C ILE A 182 12.63 -14.42 -15.96
N LEU A 183 12.39 -13.26 -16.60
CA LEU A 183 12.15 -13.21 -18.04
C LEU A 183 13.42 -13.21 -18.87
N TRP A 184 14.46 -12.53 -18.42
CA TRP A 184 15.69 -12.34 -19.21
C TRP A 184 16.91 -13.09 -18.65
N LYS A 185 16.75 -13.74 -17.50
CA LYS A 185 17.85 -14.42 -16.79
C LYS A 185 19.02 -13.49 -16.42
N ASP A 186 18.75 -12.19 -16.33
CA ASP A 186 19.74 -11.15 -16.09
C ASP A 186 19.15 -10.02 -15.22
N SER A 187 19.45 -10.04 -13.92
CA SER A 187 19.01 -9.02 -12.97
C SER A 187 19.60 -7.62 -13.21
N SER A 188 20.72 -7.51 -13.94
CA SER A 188 21.35 -6.22 -14.26
C SER A 188 20.46 -5.36 -15.20
N ARG A 189 19.50 -5.96 -15.91
CA ARG A 189 18.55 -5.29 -16.77
C ARG A 189 17.31 -4.72 -16.02
N ALA A 190 17.38 -4.59 -14.70
CA ALA A 190 16.27 -4.05 -13.89
C ALA A 190 15.81 -2.65 -14.35
N GLY A 191 16.72 -1.79 -14.81
CA GLY A 191 16.36 -0.46 -15.36
C GLY A 191 15.46 -0.56 -16.59
N GLU A 192 15.73 -1.48 -17.51
CA GLU A 192 14.90 -1.77 -18.68
C GLU A 192 13.53 -2.34 -18.24
N ALA A 193 13.54 -3.26 -17.26
CA ALA A 193 12.34 -3.85 -16.69
C ALA A 193 11.37 -2.79 -16.16
N CYS A 194 11.86 -1.74 -15.50
CA CYS A 194 11.02 -0.64 -15.01
C CYS A 194 10.15 -0.01 -16.11
N GLY A 195 10.67 0.13 -17.31
CA GLY A 195 9.93 0.66 -18.47
C GLY A 195 8.85 -0.28 -18.98
N VAL A 196 9.13 -1.59 -19.01
CA VAL A 196 8.23 -2.63 -19.49
C VAL A 196 7.09 -2.88 -18.50
N MET A 197 7.36 -2.92 -17.20
CA MET A 197 6.42 -3.30 -16.14
C MET A 197 5.27 -2.31 -15.92
N LYS A 198 5.38 -1.07 -16.41
CA LYS A 198 4.34 -0.02 -16.22
C LYS A 198 3.96 0.18 -14.75
N LEU A 199 4.94 0.19 -13.86
CA LEU A 199 4.79 0.19 -12.40
C LEU A 199 4.64 1.59 -11.76
N THR A 200 4.72 2.67 -12.56
CA THR A 200 4.66 4.02 -12.03
C THR A 200 3.22 4.48 -11.73
N ALA A 201 3.06 5.43 -10.82
CA ALA A 201 1.75 5.98 -10.47
C ALA A 201 0.96 6.46 -11.69
N GLN A 202 1.64 7.07 -12.67
CA GLN A 202 1.02 7.55 -13.90
C GLN A 202 0.58 6.41 -14.82
N ASP A 203 1.36 5.34 -14.92
CA ASP A 203 1.00 4.16 -15.72
C ASP A 203 -0.22 3.47 -15.11
N LEU A 204 -0.20 3.24 -13.79
CA LEU A 204 -1.28 2.60 -13.06
C LEU A 204 -2.57 3.44 -13.04
N ARG A 205 -2.45 4.77 -13.00
CA ARG A 205 -3.60 5.66 -13.14
C ARG A 205 -4.23 5.58 -14.52
N ARG A 206 -3.41 5.54 -15.59
CA ARG A 206 -3.88 5.35 -16.97
C ARG A 206 -4.55 4.00 -17.17
N GLY A 207 -4.00 2.95 -16.54
CA GLY A 207 -4.56 1.59 -16.56
C GLY A 207 -5.78 1.40 -15.66
N GLY A 208 -6.23 2.43 -14.92
CA GLY A 208 -7.37 2.33 -14.01
C GLY A 208 -7.10 1.52 -12.73
N MET A 209 -5.83 1.18 -12.46
CA MET A 209 -5.43 0.38 -11.28
C MET A 209 -5.45 1.21 -9.99
N VAL A 210 -5.20 2.53 -10.10
CA VAL A 210 -5.29 3.45 -8.96
C VAL A 210 -6.22 4.61 -9.30
N GLN A 211 -6.94 5.16 -8.29
CA GLN A 211 -7.94 6.19 -8.48
C GLN A 211 -7.38 7.61 -8.38
N GLY A 212 -6.19 7.78 -7.83
CA GLY A 212 -5.55 9.09 -7.72
C GLY A 212 -4.04 9.03 -7.63
N VAL A 213 -3.39 10.04 -8.21
CA VAL A 213 -1.95 10.28 -8.06
C VAL A 213 -1.77 11.56 -7.25
N LEU A 214 -1.09 11.46 -6.13
CA LEU A 214 -0.82 12.54 -5.20
C LEU A 214 0.55 13.15 -5.51
N ARG A 215 0.57 14.44 -5.82
CA ARG A 215 1.79 15.15 -6.18
C ARG A 215 2.81 15.14 -5.05
N GLU A 216 4.06 14.98 -5.42
CA GLU A 216 5.21 15.14 -4.54
C GLU A 216 5.97 16.44 -4.85
N PRO A 217 6.74 16.95 -3.88
CA PRO A 217 7.72 18.00 -4.13
C PRO A 217 8.74 17.58 -5.19
N GLU A 218 9.39 18.57 -5.81
CA GLU A 218 10.49 18.29 -6.72
C GLU A 218 11.59 17.48 -6.01
N GLY A 219 12.06 16.45 -6.65
CA GLY A 219 13.02 15.49 -6.09
C GLY A 219 12.38 14.31 -5.36
N GLY A 220 11.13 14.40 -4.91
CA GLY A 220 10.42 13.34 -4.20
C GLY A 220 9.97 13.72 -2.79
N ALA A 221 9.24 12.81 -2.14
CA ALA A 221 8.62 13.03 -0.83
C ALA A 221 9.62 13.37 0.29
N HIS A 222 10.86 12.89 0.18
CA HIS A 222 11.90 13.12 1.18
C HIS A 222 12.40 14.57 1.22
N THR A 223 12.16 15.37 0.18
CA THR A 223 12.66 16.75 0.10
C THR A 223 11.79 17.75 0.88
N ASN A 224 10.51 17.47 1.07
CA ASN A 224 9.60 18.33 1.85
C ASN A 224 8.39 17.52 2.38
N TRP A 225 8.53 16.96 3.55
CA TRP A 225 7.51 16.14 4.21
C TRP A 225 6.20 16.90 4.45
N GLU A 226 6.28 18.15 4.87
CA GLU A 226 5.09 18.95 5.17
C GLU A 226 4.20 19.15 3.94
N ALA A 227 4.81 19.38 2.77
CA ALA A 227 4.05 19.47 1.52
C ALA A 227 3.37 18.15 1.17
N VAL A 228 4.04 17.01 1.42
CA VAL A 228 3.47 15.67 1.21
C VAL A 228 2.31 15.45 2.17
N PHE A 229 2.48 15.76 3.45
CA PHE A 229 1.41 15.59 4.45
C PHE A 229 0.17 16.41 4.10
N ARG A 230 0.33 17.67 3.70
CA ARG A 230 -0.79 18.51 3.23
C ARG A 230 -1.51 17.91 2.02
N THR A 231 -0.76 17.34 1.08
CA THR A 231 -1.35 16.69 -0.11
C THR A 231 -2.15 15.46 0.27
N VAL A 232 -1.61 14.62 1.16
CA VAL A 232 -2.29 13.41 1.63
C VAL A 232 -3.51 13.77 2.49
N ASP A 233 -3.40 14.73 3.39
CA ASP A 233 -4.51 15.23 4.23
C ASP A 233 -5.70 15.68 3.37
N ALA A 234 -5.46 16.54 2.39
CA ALA A 234 -6.50 17.03 1.49
C ALA A 234 -7.15 15.89 0.70
N ALA A 235 -6.37 14.91 0.24
CA ALA A 235 -6.87 13.76 -0.49
C ALA A 235 -7.73 12.85 0.40
N LEU A 236 -7.27 12.53 1.62
CA LEU A 236 -8.03 11.72 2.58
C LEU A 236 -9.34 12.40 2.95
N THR A 237 -9.32 13.71 3.20
CA THR A 237 -10.52 14.51 3.50
C THR A 237 -11.54 14.42 2.36
N HIS A 238 -11.08 14.63 1.13
CA HIS A 238 -11.93 14.57 -0.06
C HIS A 238 -12.55 13.18 -0.26
N GLU A 239 -11.74 12.13 -0.20
CA GLU A 239 -12.20 10.76 -0.46
C GLU A 239 -13.09 10.21 0.66
N LEU A 240 -12.82 10.52 1.93
CA LEU A 240 -13.70 10.16 3.02
C LEU A 240 -15.08 10.81 2.86
N ALA A 241 -15.13 12.10 2.54
CA ALA A 241 -16.40 12.81 2.29
C ALA A 241 -17.18 12.22 1.09
N ALA A 242 -16.47 11.76 0.06
CA ALA A 242 -17.10 11.07 -1.07
C ALA A 242 -17.67 9.70 -0.69
N LEU A 243 -16.90 8.91 0.09
CA LEU A 243 -17.31 7.57 0.53
C LEU A 243 -18.41 7.59 1.59
N ASP A 244 -18.55 8.66 2.36
CA ASP A 244 -19.63 8.83 3.35
C ASP A 244 -21.04 8.87 2.73
N LYS A 245 -21.12 9.07 1.43
CA LYS A 245 -22.39 8.99 0.66
C LYS A 245 -22.84 7.55 0.45
N LEU A 246 -21.97 6.57 0.65
CA LEU A 246 -22.25 5.14 0.56
C LEU A 246 -22.37 4.53 1.96
N ARG A 247 -23.16 3.47 2.10
CA ARG A 247 -23.41 2.80 3.38
C ARG A 247 -23.34 1.29 3.23
N GLY A 248 -22.70 0.62 4.19
CA GLY A 248 -22.70 -0.83 4.33
C GLY A 248 -22.37 -1.57 3.03
N PRO A 249 -23.28 -2.45 2.56
CA PRO A 249 -23.05 -3.28 1.37
C PRO A 249 -22.71 -2.50 0.09
N ALA A 250 -23.15 -1.23 -0.02
CA ALA A 250 -22.83 -0.40 -1.18
C ALA A 250 -21.33 -0.07 -1.27
N LEU A 251 -20.60 0.00 -0.14
CA LEU A 251 -19.15 0.16 -0.11
C LEU A 251 -18.44 -1.10 -0.62
N ALA A 252 -18.87 -2.28 -0.15
CA ALA A 252 -18.31 -3.55 -0.63
C ALA A 252 -18.60 -3.73 -2.13
N ARG A 253 -19.81 -3.42 -2.58
CA ARG A 253 -20.20 -3.49 -4.00
C ARG A 253 -19.40 -2.54 -4.87
N GLN A 254 -19.23 -1.29 -4.46
CA GLN A 254 -18.42 -0.30 -5.19
C GLN A 254 -16.96 -0.77 -5.36
N ARG A 255 -16.38 -1.36 -4.30
CA ARG A 255 -15.03 -1.92 -4.32
C ARG A 255 -14.97 -3.11 -5.28
N TYR A 256 -15.90 -4.04 -5.20
CA TYR A 256 -15.99 -5.18 -6.10
C TYR A 256 -16.06 -4.74 -7.57
N ASP A 257 -16.98 -3.83 -7.90
CA ASP A 257 -17.16 -3.36 -9.28
C ASP A 257 -15.90 -2.66 -9.80
N MET A 258 -15.22 -1.87 -8.96
CA MET A 258 -13.97 -1.20 -9.31
C MET A 258 -12.85 -2.22 -9.64
N PHE A 259 -12.65 -3.22 -8.80
CA PHE A 259 -11.60 -4.24 -9.06
C PHE A 259 -11.96 -5.12 -10.25
N ARG A 260 -13.24 -5.46 -10.47
CA ARG A 260 -13.70 -6.23 -11.63
C ARG A 260 -13.57 -5.47 -12.96
N ALA A 261 -13.58 -4.15 -12.93
CA ALA A 261 -13.38 -3.32 -14.11
C ALA A 261 -11.91 -3.17 -14.52
N MET A 262 -10.97 -3.48 -13.64
CA MET A 262 -9.53 -3.42 -13.94
C MET A 262 -9.19 -4.37 -15.09
N GLY A 263 -8.45 -3.85 -16.08
CA GLY A 263 -8.03 -4.63 -17.25
C GLY A 263 -9.07 -4.78 -18.37
N GLN A 264 -10.34 -4.42 -18.17
CA GLN A 264 -11.38 -4.53 -19.20
C GLN A 264 -11.15 -3.57 -20.38
N ASN A 265 -10.48 -2.45 -20.13
CA ASN A 265 -10.19 -1.42 -21.13
C ASN A 265 -8.75 -1.49 -21.66
N LEU A 266 -7.98 -2.51 -21.28
CA LEU A 266 -6.67 -2.74 -21.87
C LEU A 266 -6.91 -3.32 -23.27
N ALA A 267 -6.54 -2.57 -24.32
CA ALA A 267 -6.51 -3.12 -25.67
C ALA A 267 -5.71 -4.42 -25.67
N PRO A 268 -6.14 -5.45 -26.43
CA PRO A 268 -5.31 -6.62 -26.64
C PRO A 268 -3.93 -6.14 -27.06
N ALA A 269 -2.86 -6.62 -26.41
CA ALA A 269 -1.52 -6.38 -26.92
C ALA A 269 -1.52 -6.77 -28.40
N GLU A 270 -1.11 -5.85 -29.28
CA GLU A 270 -0.86 -6.19 -30.66
C GLU A 270 0.07 -7.39 -30.62
N ARG A 271 -0.43 -8.53 -31.08
CA ARG A 271 0.40 -9.72 -31.22
C ARG A 271 1.39 -9.35 -32.31
N GLU A 272 2.62 -9.06 -31.95
CA GLU A 272 3.72 -9.19 -32.88
C GLU A 272 3.72 -10.68 -33.27
N GLU A 273 3.22 -10.97 -34.45
CA GLU A 273 3.34 -12.29 -35.05
C GLU A 273 4.84 -12.58 -35.27
N PRO A 274 5.28 -13.80 -34.99
CA PRO A 274 6.69 -14.20 -35.01
C PRO A 274 7.29 -14.12 -36.43
#